data_54a70d5994ec7d7777e8a7eaaa9d556b
#
_entry.id   54a70d5994ec7d7777e8a7eaaa9d556b
#
_cell.length_a   1.000
_cell.length_b   1.000
_cell.length_c   1.000
_cell.angle_alpha   90.00
_cell.angle_beta   90.00
_cell.angle_gamma   90.00
#
_symmetry.space_group_name_H-M   'P 1'
#
loop_
_entity.id
_entity.type
_entity.pdbx_description
1 polymer ?
#
loop_
_entity_poly.entity_id
_entity_poly.type
_entity_poly.pdbx_seq_one_letter_code
_entity_poly.pdbx_strand_id
1 'polypeptide(L)'
;KSGTTLETRQITYITSDSERLFLCREACIALGMISDHFPTVGEASLLTTPPTPDTSAGTANATPVETPESALTAPCNCPRRQQPPPRPTQPPFPATEANRARLQQWLLDYYAASTFNTCEHQPLPLMHGPPMRLMVNPDATPVAHHTPIPVPLHWQEDVKAGLDRDVALGVLEPVPIGEPVTWCHRMVVCAKKNGQPRRTVDLQALNQHATRETHHTQSPFHQARSVPNNKKKTIFDCWNGYHSVAIHPDDRHLTTFITPWGRYRYKTAPQGYVASGDGFSRRFDEIVSEIPDKTKCIDDALLWADNIEGSFFQAVDWLDTCGKNGITLNPEKFVFGQDTVAFAGFEITNNHVRPCQKYLDAILNFPRPSNITDVRSWFGLINQVSYAFAAADRMLPFREALKSGSKFSWTDELNQLFEESKKVIVSEIEHGVQIFDKSKPTCLATDWSKEGIGFWLFQKHCDCPADRPFCCHTGWKVTLVGSRFTHPAESRYAPIEGEALAVVDALDKARFFVLGCKDLIVAVDHKPLLKVFSDRCLEDISNIRLRNLKEKTLRYRFRMVHIPGVKHKAADALSRHPSGT
;
A
#
# COMPACT_ATOMS: atom_id res chain seq x y z
N LYS A 1 55.37 -12.52 -13.05
CA LYS A 1 56.33 -12.67 -11.97
C LYS A 1 56.13 -11.56 -10.95
N SER A 2 55.94 -11.91 -9.68
CA SER A 2 55.66 -10.96 -8.58
C SER A 2 56.92 -10.33 -7.96
N GLY A 3 58.08 -10.43 -8.60
CA GLY A 3 59.37 -10.08 -7.98
C GLY A 3 59.92 -11.13 -7.00
N THR A 4 59.22 -12.23 -6.83
CA THR A 4 59.67 -13.44 -6.11
C THR A 4 60.04 -14.51 -7.11
N THR A 5 60.71 -15.59 -6.63
CA THR A 5 61.04 -16.78 -7.44
C THR A 5 59.83 -17.70 -7.67
N LEU A 6 58.67 -17.37 -7.15
CA LEU A 6 57.46 -18.17 -7.26
C LEU A 6 56.74 -17.92 -8.61
N GLU A 7 56.31 -19.00 -9.24
CA GLU A 7 55.61 -18.99 -10.50
C GLU A 7 54.30 -19.83 -10.38
N THR A 8 53.25 -19.40 -11.06
CA THR A 8 52.01 -20.16 -11.18
C THR A 8 51.52 -20.19 -12.62
N ARG A 9 50.80 -21.25 -12.98
CA ARG A 9 50.09 -21.38 -14.25
C ARG A 9 48.60 -21.30 -14.02
N GLN A 10 47.97 -20.32 -14.62
CA GLN A 10 46.53 -20.08 -14.48
C GLN A 10 45.91 -19.80 -15.85
N ILE A 11 44.64 -20.15 -15.99
CA ILE A 11 43.86 -19.75 -17.17
C ILE A 11 43.60 -18.25 -17.06
N THR A 12 44.01 -17.48 -18.10
CA THR A 12 43.80 -16.03 -18.16
C THR A 12 42.76 -15.73 -19.20
N TYR A 13 41.71 -15.03 -18.83
CA TYR A 13 40.74 -14.49 -19.76
C TYR A 13 41.13 -13.07 -20.11
N ILE A 14 41.27 -12.80 -21.42
CA ILE A 14 41.60 -11.46 -21.93
C ILE A 14 40.29 -10.79 -22.33
N THR A 15 40.04 -9.58 -21.81
CA THR A 15 38.91 -8.75 -22.17
C THR A 15 39.39 -7.38 -22.64
N SER A 16 38.68 -6.80 -23.60
CA SER A 16 38.91 -5.41 -24.05
C SER A 16 38.42 -4.36 -23.05
N ASP A 17 37.66 -4.78 -22.01
CA ASP A 17 36.93 -3.86 -21.15
C ASP A 17 37.70 -3.44 -19.89
N SER A 18 38.94 -3.90 -19.72
CA SER A 18 39.77 -3.54 -18.57
C SER A 18 41.26 -3.49 -18.90
N GLU A 19 41.91 -2.41 -18.52
CA GLU A 19 43.39 -2.24 -18.60
C GLU A 19 44.10 -2.82 -17.33
N ARG A 20 43.39 -3.44 -16.41
CA ARG A 20 43.90 -3.96 -15.13
C ARG A 20 43.98 -5.48 -15.16
N LEU A 21 45.07 -6.01 -14.61
CA LEU A 21 45.20 -7.45 -14.36
C LEU A 21 44.53 -7.82 -13.06
N PHE A 22 43.55 -8.73 -13.11
CA PHE A 22 42.91 -9.33 -11.94
C PHE A 22 43.48 -10.73 -11.74
N LEU A 23 43.96 -11.02 -10.54
CA LEU A 23 44.43 -12.34 -10.14
C LEU A 23 43.38 -13.01 -9.24
N CYS A 24 43.09 -14.27 -9.49
CA CYS A 24 42.23 -15.03 -8.59
C CYS A 24 42.96 -15.31 -7.26
N ARG A 25 42.19 -15.66 -6.22
CA ARG A 25 42.74 -15.95 -4.89
C ARG A 25 43.85 -17.01 -4.94
N GLU A 26 43.62 -18.10 -5.68
CA GLU A 26 44.55 -19.22 -5.84
C GLU A 26 45.88 -18.76 -6.49
N ALA A 27 45.82 -17.88 -7.46
CA ALA A 27 47.01 -17.30 -8.07
C ALA A 27 47.77 -16.42 -7.08
N CYS A 28 47.10 -15.64 -6.27
CA CYS A 28 47.71 -14.80 -5.24
C CYS A 28 48.40 -15.65 -4.15
N ILE A 29 47.80 -16.75 -3.73
CA ILE A 29 48.41 -17.73 -2.77
C ILE A 29 49.62 -18.36 -3.41
N ALA A 30 49.53 -18.92 -4.60
CA ALA A 30 50.61 -19.59 -5.29
C ALA A 30 51.82 -18.66 -5.58
N LEU A 31 51.58 -17.36 -5.71
CA LEU A 31 52.62 -16.33 -5.88
C LEU A 31 53.14 -15.78 -4.54
N GLY A 32 52.65 -16.29 -3.41
CA GLY A 32 53.03 -15.84 -2.06
C GLY A 32 52.63 -14.40 -1.75
N MET A 33 51.61 -13.89 -2.45
CA MET A 33 51.10 -12.51 -2.25
C MET A 33 50.16 -12.44 -1.06
N ILE A 34 49.45 -13.53 -0.75
CA ILE A 34 48.53 -13.68 0.39
C ILE A 34 48.71 -15.09 0.97
N SER A 35 48.37 -15.29 2.25
CA SER A 35 48.35 -16.62 2.84
C SER A 35 47.14 -17.44 2.38
N ASP A 36 47.17 -18.76 2.52
CA ASP A 36 46.04 -19.65 2.23
C ASP A 36 44.88 -19.46 3.20
N HIS A 37 45.11 -18.80 4.34
CA HIS A 37 44.11 -18.44 5.33
C HIS A 37 43.49 -17.04 5.11
N PHE A 38 43.95 -16.30 4.09
CA PHE A 38 43.37 -14.98 3.77
C PHE A 38 41.90 -15.10 3.27
N PRO A 39 40.98 -14.26 3.73
CA PRO A 39 41.13 -13.08 4.59
C PRO A 39 40.86 -13.38 6.06
N THR A 40 41.89 -13.39 6.89
CA THR A 40 41.76 -13.39 8.35
C THR A 40 42.15 -12.03 8.90
N VAL A 41 41.36 -11.53 9.83
CA VAL A 41 41.61 -10.21 10.44
C VAL A 41 42.85 -10.32 11.32
N GLY A 42 43.94 -9.63 10.95
CA GLY A 42 45.22 -9.60 11.68
C GLY A 42 46.48 -9.93 10.84
N GLU A 43 46.34 -10.62 9.71
CA GLU A 43 47.51 -11.00 8.90
C GLU A 43 48.09 -9.86 8.03
N ALA A 44 47.34 -8.81 7.80
CA ALA A 44 47.85 -7.65 7.03
C ALA A 44 48.97 -6.88 7.78
N SER A 45 49.13 -7.09 9.09
CA SER A 45 50.15 -6.41 9.91
C SER A 45 51.49 -7.18 10.02
N LEU A 46 51.56 -8.41 9.53
CA LEU A 46 52.73 -9.28 9.71
C LEU A 46 53.75 -9.22 8.56
N LEU A 47 53.50 -8.43 7.53
CA LEU A 47 54.36 -8.38 6.34
C LEU A 47 55.51 -7.36 6.43
N THR A 48 55.75 -6.70 7.58
CA THR A 48 56.75 -5.60 7.65
C THR A 48 57.88 -5.78 8.66
N THR A 49 58.00 -6.90 9.40
CA THR A 49 59.18 -7.08 10.26
C THR A 49 59.61 -8.55 10.37
N PRO A 50 60.92 -8.86 10.31
CA PRO A 50 61.44 -10.21 10.53
C PRO A 50 61.42 -10.59 12.03
N PRO A 51 61.28 -11.89 12.38
CA PRO A 51 61.10 -12.30 13.76
C PRO A 51 62.42 -12.39 14.54
N THR A 52 62.42 -11.86 15.73
CA THR A 52 63.37 -12.29 16.79
C THR A 52 62.61 -13.14 17.82
N PRO A 53 63.24 -14.19 18.32
CA PRO A 53 62.56 -15.08 19.25
C PRO A 53 62.76 -14.60 20.69
N ASP A 54 61.67 -14.49 21.45
CA ASP A 54 61.80 -14.73 22.88
C ASP A 54 60.52 -15.19 23.54
N THR A 55 60.72 -16.16 24.40
CA THR A 55 59.82 -16.88 25.25
C THR A 55 59.29 -16.04 26.42
N SER A 56 57.98 -16.03 26.64
CA SER A 56 57.43 -16.17 28.02
C SER A 56 55.92 -16.37 28.02
N ALA A 57 55.49 -17.41 28.68
CA ALA A 57 54.12 -17.72 28.97
C ALA A 57 53.50 -16.67 29.92
N GLY A 58 52.44 -16.03 29.49
CA GLY A 58 51.61 -15.18 30.34
C GLY A 58 50.15 -15.55 30.15
N THR A 59 49.59 -16.14 31.19
CA THR A 59 48.15 -16.41 31.32
C THR A 59 47.36 -15.09 31.18
N ALA A 60 46.66 -14.91 30.08
CA ALA A 60 45.71 -13.82 29.93
C ALA A 60 44.33 -14.28 30.43
N ASN A 61 43.90 -13.66 31.50
CA ASN A 61 42.52 -13.73 32.00
C ASN A 61 41.56 -13.33 30.89
N ALA A 62 40.64 -14.20 30.57
CA ALA A 62 39.49 -13.92 29.73
C ALA A 62 38.60 -12.96 30.50
N THR A 63 38.51 -11.72 30.03
CA THR A 63 37.44 -10.80 30.39
C THR A 63 36.11 -11.38 29.89
N PRO A 64 35.06 -11.35 30.70
CA PRO A 64 33.74 -11.82 30.27
C PRO A 64 33.26 -10.96 29.09
N VAL A 65 32.86 -11.64 28.03
CA VAL A 65 32.07 -11.01 26.95
C VAL A 65 30.78 -10.52 27.59
N GLU A 66 30.66 -9.23 27.72
CA GLU A 66 29.40 -8.61 28.15
C GLU A 66 28.27 -9.03 27.18
N THR A 67 27.29 -9.69 27.75
CA THR A 67 26.06 -10.05 27.06
C THR A 67 25.34 -8.76 26.61
N PRO A 68 24.61 -8.79 25.46
CA PRO A 68 23.94 -7.58 24.89
C PRO A 68 22.84 -6.95 25.74
N GLU A 69 22.65 -7.34 26.98
CA GLU A 69 21.66 -6.75 27.89
C GLU A 69 22.00 -5.31 28.33
N SER A 70 23.25 -4.87 28.16
CA SER A 70 23.66 -3.52 28.61
C SER A 70 23.35 -2.40 27.59
N ALA A 71 23.01 -2.69 26.35
CA ALA A 71 22.66 -1.69 25.34
C ALA A 71 21.22 -1.15 25.48
N LEU A 72 20.40 -1.75 26.34
CA LEU A 72 18.99 -1.38 26.57
C LEU A 72 18.78 -0.21 27.55
N THR A 73 19.85 0.35 28.11
CA THR A 73 19.75 1.33 29.19
C THR A 73 20.19 2.74 28.83
N ALA A 74 19.73 3.30 27.70
CA ALA A 74 19.56 4.73 27.68
C ALA A 74 18.34 5.04 28.59
N PRO A 75 18.49 5.84 29.68
CA PRO A 75 17.39 6.10 30.59
C PRO A 75 16.30 6.87 29.84
N CYS A 76 15.24 6.19 29.45
CA CYS A 76 14.04 6.86 28.97
C CYS A 76 13.08 7.04 30.15
N ASN A 77 12.38 8.19 30.18
CA ASN A 77 11.30 8.45 31.15
C ASN A 77 9.97 7.80 30.73
N CYS A 78 9.98 6.92 29.75
CA CYS A 78 8.77 6.25 29.29
C CYS A 78 8.28 5.26 30.34
N PRO A 79 6.96 5.16 30.56
CA PRO A 79 6.40 4.14 31.44
C PRO A 79 6.77 2.74 30.94
N ARG A 80 7.06 1.83 31.85
CA ARG A 80 7.30 0.43 31.48
C ARG A 80 6.03 -0.14 30.85
N ARG A 81 6.18 -0.84 29.73
CA ARG A 81 5.06 -1.45 29.01
C ARG A 81 4.32 -2.43 29.90
N GLN A 82 3.00 -2.32 29.94
CA GLN A 82 2.09 -3.10 30.78
C GLN A 82 0.97 -3.72 29.91
N GLN A 83 0.27 -4.69 30.49
CA GLN A 83 -0.99 -5.16 29.90
C GLN A 83 -2.04 -4.04 29.97
N PRO A 84 -3.05 -4.04 29.08
CA PRO A 84 -4.15 -3.09 29.17
C PRO A 84 -4.81 -3.09 30.56
N PRO A 85 -5.17 -1.90 31.06
CA PRO A 85 -5.90 -1.80 32.32
C PRO A 85 -7.28 -2.42 32.21
N PRO A 86 -8.00 -2.61 33.34
CA PRO A 86 -9.36 -3.15 33.33
C PRO A 86 -10.27 -2.37 32.39
N ARG A 87 -11.12 -3.09 31.65
CA ARG A 87 -12.04 -2.46 30.71
C ARG A 87 -13.01 -1.54 31.44
N PRO A 88 -13.18 -0.28 31.01
CA PRO A 88 -14.18 0.63 31.57
C PRO A 88 -15.61 0.09 31.33
N THR A 89 -16.44 0.18 32.34
CA THR A 89 -17.87 -0.22 32.29
C THR A 89 -18.78 0.94 31.87
N GLN A 90 -18.27 2.18 31.96
CA GLN A 90 -18.97 3.41 31.56
C GLN A 90 -17.95 4.46 31.13
N PRO A 91 -18.35 5.42 30.27
CA PRO A 91 -17.50 6.56 29.95
C PRO A 91 -17.18 7.40 31.20
N PRO A 92 -15.95 7.93 31.34
CA PRO A 92 -15.55 8.76 32.49
C PRO A 92 -16.25 10.12 32.53
N PHE A 93 -16.80 10.55 31.41
CA PHE A 93 -17.59 11.77 31.24
C PHE A 93 -18.82 11.46 30.40
N PRO A 94 -19.90 12.28 30.47
CA PRO A 94 -21.02 12.13 29.57
C PRO A 94 -20.57 12.06 28.11
N ALA A 95 -20.99 11.03 27.39
CA ALA A 95 -20.60 10.76 26.01
C ALA A 95 -21.34 11.68 25.02
N THR A 96 -21.01 12.95 25.05
CA THR A 96 -21.56 14.02 24.23
C THR A 96 -20.50 14.59 23.29
N GLU A 97 -20.95 15.29 22.25
CA GLU A 97 -20.06 15.99 21.33
C GLU A 97 -19.14 17.00 22.03
N ALA A 98 -19.65 17.69 23.03
CA ALA A 98 -18.85 18.64 23.84
C ALA A 98 -17.70 17.96 24.60
N ASN A 99 -17.85 16.69 24.97
CA ASN A 99 -16.83 15.94 25.71
C ASN A 99 -15.95 15.06 24.80
N ARG A 100 -16.16 15.04 23.50
CA ARG A 100 -15.43 14.17 22.58
C ARG A 100 -13.90 14.29 22.73
N ALA A 101 -13.37 15.51 22.72
CA ALA A 101 -11.93 15.75 22.88
C ALA A 101 -11.41 15.27 24.24
N ARG A 102 -12.20 15.44 25.32
CA ARG A 102 -11.84 14.98 26.66
C ARG A 102 -11.86 13.45 26.76
N LEU A 103 -12.80 12.79 26.09
CA LEU A 103 -12.86 11.32 26.00
C LEU A 103 -11.69 10.77 25.21
N GLN A 104 -11.30 11.43 24.11
CA GLN A 104 -10.11 11.05 23.34
C GLN A 104 -8.84 11.15 24.20
N GLN A 105 -8.65 12.25 24.91
CA GLN A 105 -7.49 12.41 25.79
C GLN A 105 -7.48 11.39 26.92
N TRP A 106 -8.63 11.12 27.51
CA TRP A 106 -8.74 10.09 28.55
C TRP A 106 -8.35 8.71 28.04
N LEU A 107 -8.76 8.32 26.81
CA LEU A 107 -8.38 7.04 26.19
C LEU A 107 -6.87 6.98 25.93
N LEU A 108 -6.26 8.07 25.46
CA LEU A 108 -4.82 8.17 25.29
C LEU A 108 -4.08 7.97 26.61
N ASP A 109 -4.51 8.63 27.68
CA ASP A 109 -3.88 8.54 28.99
C ASP A 109 -4.09 7.17 29.63
N TYR A 110 -5.29 6.60 29.51
CA TYR A 110 -5.65 5.32 30.12
C TYR A 110 -4.88 4.14 29.51
N TYR A 111 -4.59 4.18 28.21
CA TYR A 111 -3.85 3.15 27.48
C TYR A 111 -2.38 3.54 27.18
N ALA A 112 -1.88 4.64 27.76
CA ALA A 112 -0.54 5.17 27.49
C ALA A 112 0.58 4.18 27.81
N ALA A 113 0.47 3.44 28.90
CA ALA A 113 1.47 2.44 29.32
C ALA A 113 1.32 1.08 28.64
N SER A 114 0.24 0.85 27.90
CA SER A 114 -0.11 -0.42 27.25
C SER A 114 -0.20 -0.28 25.74
N THR A 115 -1.40 -0.26 25.17
CA THR A 115 -1.65 -0.28 23.71
C THR A 115 -1.06 0.92 22.98
N PHE A 116 -0.99 2.09 23.59
CA PHE A 116 -0.37 3.30 23.03
C PHE A 116 1.10 3.50 23.41
N ASN A 117 1.75 2.51 24.03
CA ASN A 117 3.15 2.65 24.41
C ASN A 117 4.07 2.38 23.21
N THR A 118 4.52 3.44 22.55
CA THR A 118 5.44 3.42 21.39
C THR A 118 6.90 3.63 21.77
N CYS A 119 7.29 3.31 23.02
CA CYS A 119 8.66 3.46 23.48
C CYS A 119 9.63 2.57 22.67
N GLU A 120 10.65 3.19 22.06
CA GLU A 120 11.69 2.50 21.28
C GLU A 120 12.85 1.94 22.15
N HIS A 121 12.81 2.15 23.47
CA HIS A 121 13.83 1.67 24.40
C HIS A 121 13.40 0.43 25.19
N GLN A 122 12.33 -0.22 24.79
CA GLN A 122 11.79 -1.43 25.39
C GLN A 122 11.52 -2.47 24.30
N PRO A 123 11.63 -3.78 24.59
CA PRO A 123 11.28 -4.81 23.64
C PRO A 123 9.86 -4.62 23.08
N LEU A 124 9.70 -4.80 21.77
CA LEU A 124 8.39 -4.75 21.13
C LEU A 124 7.55 -5.95 21.56
N PRO A 125 6.25 -5.75 21.86
CA PRO A 125 5.34 -6.86 22.04
C PRO A 125 5.18 -7.60 20.70
N LEU A 126 5.05 -8.93 20.77
CA LEU A 126 4.79 -9.76 19.61
C LEU A 126 3.29 -10.05 19.52
N MET A 127 2.76 -10.00 18.31
CA MET A 127 1.38 -10.38 18.03
C MET A 127 1.13 -11.83 18.41
N HIS A 128 0.02 -12.08 19.09
CA HIS A 128 -0.40 -13.43 19.46
C HIS A 128 -0.59 -14.31 18.22
N GLY A 129 -0.07 -15.51 18.27
CA GLY A 129 -0.18 -16.49 17.19
C GLY A 129 1.14 -17.20 16.91
N PRO A 130 1.14 -18.26 16.06
CA PRO A 130 2.34 -18.99 15.73
C PRO A 130 3.34 -18.12 14.95
N PRO A 131 4.66 -18.34 15.08
CA PRO A 131 5.65 -17.65 14.27
C PRO A 131 5.38 -17.81 12.76
N MET A 132 5.60 -16.75 12.00
CA MET A 132 5.43 -16.77 10.55
C MET A 132 6.50 -17.65 9.89
N ARG A 133 6.10 -18.51 8.96
CA ARG A 133 7.02 -19.28 8.12
C ARG A 133 7.32 -18.49 6.84
N LEU A 134 8.59 -18.51 6.45
CA LEU A 134 9.02 -17.95 5.16
C LEU A 134 9.01 -19.08 4.11
N MET A 135 7.96 -19.11 3.30
CA MET A 135 7.75 -20.17 2.29
C MET A 135 8.62 -19.89 1.06
N VAL A 136 9.85 -20.34 1.09
CA VAL A 136 10.82 -20.25 -0.01
C VAL A 136 11.01 -21.61 -0.64
N ASN A 137 11.09 -21.68 -1.98
CA ASN A 137 11.35 -22.91 -2.69
C ASN A 137 12.66 -23.54 -2.20
N PRO A 138 12.66 -24.77 -1.64
CA PRO A 138 13.84 -25.42 -1.12
C PRO A 138 14.92 -25.71 -2.19
N ASP A 139 14.51 -25.82 -3.47
CA ASP A 139 15.41 -26.05 -4.59
C ASP A 139 16.01 -24.77 -5.17
N ALA A 140 15.67 -23.60 -4.59
CA ALA A 140 16.20 -22.32 -5.03
C ALA A 140 17.70 -22.24 -4.75
N THR A 141 18.47 -21.78 -5.73
CA THR A 141 19.89 -21.48 -5.52
C THR A 141 20.03 -20.21 -4.69
N PRO A 142 20.62 -20.28 -3.49
CA PRO A 142 20.79 -19.11 -2.64
C PRO A 142 21.70 -18.05 -3.27
N VAL A 143 21.37 -16.80 -3.04
CA VAL A 143 22.21 -15.65 -3.42
C VAL A 143 22.85 -15.08 -2.17
N ALA A 144 24.19 -15.06 -2.12
CA ALA A 144 24.95 -14.51 -1.02
C ALA A 144 25.87 -13.39 -1.48
N HIS A 145 25.70 -12.22 -0.91
CA HIS A 145 26.62 -11.10 -1.08
C HIS A 145 27.63 -11.07 0.05
N HIS A 146 28.90 -10.95 -0.31
CA HIS A 146 30.01 -10.94 0.66
C HIS A 146 30.57 -9.55 0.93
N THR A 147 30.12 -8.54 0.14
CA THR A 147 30.57 -7.17 0.27
C THR A 147 29.38 -6.28 0.60
N PRO A 148 29.42 -5.54 1.73
CA PRO A 148 28.37 -4.60 2.06
C PRO A 148 28.37 -3.40 1.13
N ILE A 149 27.21 -2.76 0.93
CA ILE A 149 27.13 -1.45 0.31
C ILE A 149 27.66 -0.43 1.32
N PRO A 150 28.59 0.46 0.93
CA PRO A 150 29.10 1.48 1.84
C PRO A 150 27.97 2.39 2.34
N VAL A 151 27.99 2.67 3.64
CA VAL A 151 27.10 3.67 4.24
C VAL A 151 27.79 5.02 4.15
N PRO A 152 27.09 6.09 3.67
CA PRO A 152 27.66 7.44 3.63
C PRO A 152 28.20 7.86 4.99
N LEU A 153 29.38 8.49 5.02
CA LEU A 153 30.10 8.83 6.25
C LEU A 153 29.23 9.59 7.27
N HIS A 154 28.45 10.56 6.79
CA HIS A 154 27.58 11.37 7.67
C HIS A 154 26.42 10.59 8.31
N TRP A 155 26.11 9.38 7.83
CA TRP A 155 25.00 8.55 8.33
C TRP A 155 25.48 7.30 9.08
N GLN A 156 26.78 7.05 9.17
CA GLN A 156 27.30 5.83 9.77
C GLN A 156 26.87 5.67 11.22
N GLU A 157 26.98 6.73 12.03
CA GLU A 157 26.57 6.70 13.43
C GLU A 157 25.08 6.46 13.59
N ASP A 158 24.25 7.20 12.86
CA ASP A 158 22.79 7.04 12.91
C ASP A 158 22.33 5.66 12.46
N VAL A 159 22.95 5.13 11.40
CA VAL A 159 22.63 3.79 10.87
C VAL A 159 23.05 2.71 11.84
N LYS A 160 24.25 2.82 12.45
CA LYS A 160 24.73 1.86 13.45
C LYS A 160 23.85 1.89 14.71
N ALA A 161 23.56 3.08 15.23
CA ALA A 161 22.65 3.24 16.37
C ALA A 161 21.26 2.66 16.09
N GLY A 162 20.78 2.83 14.85
CA GLY A 162 19.53 2.22 14.42
C GLY A 162 19.57 0.70 14.35
N LEU A 163 20.67 0.07 13.95
CA LEU A 163 20.84 -1.38 13.98
C LEU A 163 20.87 -1.90 15.43
N ASP A 164 21.61 -1.23 16.30
CA ASP A 164 21.71 -1.60 17.72
C ASP A 164 20.35 -1.48 18.42
N ARG A 165 19.60 -0.43 18.10
CA ARG A 165 18.21 -0.25 18.58
C ARG A 165 17.31 -1.40 18.10
N ASP A 166 17.37 -1.80 16.83
CA ASP A 166 16.55 -2.89 16.31
C ASP A 166 16.92 -4.25 16.94
N VAL A 167 18.20 -4.44 17.29
CA VAL A 167 18.64 -5.62 18.09
C VAL A 167 18.05 -5.55 19.50
N ALA A 168 18.12 -4.39 20.15
CA ALA A 168 17.56 -4.18 21.47
C ALA A 168 16.04 -4.36 21.53
N LEU A 169 15.34 -3.92 20.48
CA LEU A 169 13.88 -4.10 20.31
C LEU A 169 13.49 -5.56 20.00
N GLY A 170 14.46 -6.44 19.70
CA GLY A 170 14.18 -7.81 19.29
C GLY A 170 13.71 -7.97 17.85
N VAL A 171 13.89 -6.96 17.02
CA VAL A 171 13.58 -7.00 15.58
C VAL A 171 14.65 -7.74 14.80
N LEU A 172 15.91 -7.49 15.13
CA LEU A 172 17.09 -8.10 14.54
C LEU A 172 17.87 -8.95 15.55
N GLU A 173 18.69 -9.85 15.05
CA GLU A 173 19.76 -10.49 15.81
C GLU A 173 21.05 -10.49 14.98
N PRO A 174 22.23 -10.29 15.61
CA PRO A 174 23.49 -10.46 14.92
C PRO A 174 23.71 -11.94 14.60
N VAL A 175 24.28 -12.21 13.43
CA VAL A 175 24.67 -13.57 13.05
C VAL A 175 26.02 -13.88 13.72
N PRO A 176 26.14 -15.00 14.46
CA PRO A 176 27.37 -15.38 15.11
C PRO A 176 28.57 -15.45 14.15
N ILE A 177 29.74 -15.06 14.62
CA ILE A 177 30.97 -15.17 13.86
C ILE A 177 31.25 -16.65 13.60
N GLY A 178 31.54 -17.01 12.33
CA GLY A 178 31.76 -18.39 11.92
C GLY A 178 30.51 -19.17 11.51
N GLU A 179 29.33 -18.66 11.74
CA GLU A 179 28.10 -19.29 11.23
C GLU A 179 28.07 -19.20 9.71
N PRO A 180 27.93 -20.33 8.97
CA PRO A 180 27.83 -20.32 7.52
C PRO A 180 26.52 -19.69 7.09
N VAL A 181 26.54 -18.90 6.00
CA VAL A 181 25.40 -18.18 5.48
C VAL A 181 25.17 -18.56 4.03
N THR A 182 23.97 -19.04 3.72
CA THR A 182 23.54 -19.40 2.35
C THR A 182 22.88 -18.22 1.63
N TRP A 183 21.91 -17.56 2.28
CA TRP A 183 21.29 -16.32 1.79
C TRP A 183 21.92 -15.14 2.50
N CYS A 184 22.44 -14.17 1.75
CA CYS A 184 22.96 -12.93 2.32
C CYS A 184 22.63 -11.73 1.45
N HIS A 185 21.72 -10.91 1.93
CA HIS A 185 21.21 -9.74 1.24
C HIS A 185 22.08 -8.51 1.50
N ARG A 186 21.80 -7.40 0.81
CA ARG A 186 22.49 -6.14 1.02
C ARG A 186 21.58 -5.13 1.71
N MET A 187 22.13 -4.40 2.66
CA MET A 187 21.48 -3.23 3.24
C MET A 187 21.75 -2.02 2.37
N VAL A 188 20.68 -1.29 2.04
CA VAL A 188 20.73 -0.02 1.28
C VAL A 188 20.25 1.11 2.19
N VAL A 189 20.95 2.23 2.17
CA VAL A 189 20.59 3.41 2.96
C VAL A 189 20.23 4.55 2.01
N CYS A 190 19.03 5.12 2.19
CA CYS A 190 18.51 6.24 1.40
C CYS A 190 18.09 7.39 2.32
N ALA A 191 18.08 8.62 1.79
CA ALA A 191 17.55 9.76 2.52
C ALA A 191 16.03 9.72 2.60
N LYS A 192 15.46 9.98 3.78
CA LYS A 192 14.05 10.34 3.94
C LYS A 192 13.83 11.79 3.48
N LYS A 193 12.57 12.21 3.30
CA LYS A 193 12.22 13.61 2.96
C LYS A 193 12.75 14.65 3.96
N ASN A 194 12.91 14.24 5.22
CA ASN A 194 13.47 15.09 6.30
C ASN A 194 15.01 15.02 6.41
N GLY A 195 15.71 14.40 5.45
CA GLY A 195 17.17 14.26 5.45
C GLY A 195 17.72 13.13 6.32
N GLN A 196 16.92 12.49 7.16
CA GLN A 196 17.34 11.36 7.99
C GLN A 196 17.56 10.09 7.16
N PRO A 197 18.51 9.20 7.54
CA PRO A 197 18.73 7.94 6.84
C PRO A 197 17.55 6.97 7.02
N ARG A 198 17.20 6.28 5.93
CA ARG A 198 16.30 5.13 5.94
C ARG A 198 17.07 3.90 5.50
N ARG A 199 17.12 2.90 6.36
CA ARG A 199 17.68 1.58 6.04
C ARG A 199 16.63 0.71 5.37
N THR A 200 17.02 0.01 4.32
CA THR A 200 16.22 -1.03 3.66
C THR A 200 17.12 -2.22 3.35
N VAL A 201 16.56 -3.41 3.37
CA VAL A 201 17.27 -4.63 2.95
C VAL A 201 16.69 -5.07 1.62
N ASP A 202 17.56 -5.31 0.65
CA ASP A 202 17.15 -5.78 -0.67
C ASP A 202 16.87 -7.29 -0.64
N LEU A 203 15.61 -7.63 -0.51
CA LEU A 203 15.12 -9.02 -0.48
C LEU A 203 14.61 -9.52 -1.84
N GLN A 204 14.89 -8.81 -2.95
CA GLN A 204 14.37 -9.16 -4.28
C GLN A 204 14.76 -10.57 -4.70
N ALA A 205 16.01 -10.98 -4.48
CA ALA A 205 16.48 -12.32 -4.81
C ALA A 205 15.70 -13.41 -4.05
N LEU A 206 15.43 -13.19 -2.75
CA LEU A 206 14.62 -14.10 -1.95
C LEU A 206 13.15 -14.13 -2.42
N ASN A 207 12.59 -12.96 -2.70
CA ASN A 207 11.19 -12.80 -3.14
C ASN A 207 10.88 -13.54 -4.44
N GLN A 208 11.86 -13.68 -5.35
CA GLN A 208 11.69 -14.43 -6.60
C GLN A 208 11.41 -15.92 -6.36
N HIS A 209 11.84 -16.46 -5.23
CA HIS A 209 11.67 -17.85 -4.85
C HIS A 209 10.68 -18.06 -3.72
N ALA A 210 10.07 -16.98 -3.24
CA ALA A 210 9.10 -17.02 -2.16
C ALA A 210 7.69 -17.26 -2.69
N THR A 211 6.93 -18.11 -2.00
CA THR A 211 5.50 -18.26 -2.22
C THR A 211 4.75 -17.26 -1.36
N ARG A 212 3.87 -16.50 -1.99
CA ARG A 212 3.02 -15.55 -1.30
C ARG A 212 1.79 -16.26 -0.72
N GLU A 213 1.53 -16.05 0.55
CA GLU A 213 0.25 -16.38 1.18
C GLU A 213 -0.78 -15.37 0.69
N THR A 214 -1.82 -15.82 -0.01
CA THR A 214 -2.84 -14.91 -0.55
C THR A 214 -3.84 -14.55 0.54
N HIS A 215 -3.70 -13.39 1.14
CA HIS A 215 -4.74 -12.81 1.99
C HIS A 215 -5.49 -11.73 1.23
N HIS A 216 -6.83 -11.88 1.11
CA HIS A 216 -7.64 -10.92 0.35
C HIS A 216 -7.78 -9.62 1.14
N THR A 217 -7.21 -8.56 0.60
CA THR A 217 -7.41 -7.20 1.09
C THR A 217 -8.25 -6.43 0.06
N GLN A 218 -9.39 -5.89 0.48
CA GLN A 218 -10.21 -5.04 -0.37
C GLN A 218 -9.42 -3.79 -0.80
N SER A 219 -9.76 -3.22 -1.96
CA SER A 219 -9.13 -1.98 -2.37
C SER A 219 -9.44 -0.84 -1.39
N PRO A 220 -8.51 0.12 -1.18
CA PRO A 220 -8.73 1.26 -0.28
C PRO A 220 -10.04 2.02 -0.57
N PHE A 221 -10.40 2.16 -1.85
CA PHE A 221 -11.65 2.80 -2.25
C PHE A 221 -12.89 2.03 -1.78
N HIS A 222 -12.92 0.71 -1.93
CA HIS A 222 -14.03 -0.12 -1.42
C HIS A 222 -14.13 -0.06 0.10
N GLN A 223 -12.99 -0.06 0.79
CA GLN A 223 -12.95 0.08 2.25
C GLN A 223 -13.48 1.44 2.71
N ALA A 224 -13.05 2.54 2.08
CA ALA A 224 -13.56 3.88 2.39
C ALA A 224 -15.08 3.99 2.20
N ARG A 225 -15.64 3.28 1.22
CA ARG A 225 -17.08 3.28 0.90
C ARG A 225 -17.90 2.28 1.70
N SER A 226 -17.29 1.40 2.48
CA SER A 226 -18.01 0.46 3.35
C SER A 226 -18.62 1.13 4.58
N VAL A 227 -18.18 2.35 4.90
CA VAL A 227 -18.70 3.12 6.04
C VAL A 227 -20.11 3.64 5.71
N PRO A 228 -21.12 3.30 6.51
CA PRO A 228 -22.48 3.81 6.30
C PRO A 228 -22.60 5.32 6.52
N ASN A 229 -23.70 5.91 6.01
CA ASN A 229 -24.00 7.32 6.24
C ASN A 229 -24.21 7.66 7.72
N ASN A 230 -23.92 8.89 8.09
CA ASN A 230 -24.23 9.48 9.41
C ASN A 230 -23.65 8.68 10.59
N LYS A 231 -22.41 8.20 10.46
CA LYS A 231 -21.70 7.51 11.54
C LYS A 231 -20.59 8.39 12.13
N LYS A 232 -20.39 8.24 13.43
CA LYS A 232 -19.16 8.72 14.08
C LYS A 232 -18.03 7.77 13.75
N LYS A 233 -16.87 8.31 13.44
CA LYS A 233 -15.73 7.56 12.91
C LYS A 233 -14.52 7.71 13.81
N THR A 234 -13.84 6.59 14.04
CA THR A 234 -12.62 6.50 14.85
C THR A 234 -11.52 5.89 14.03
N ILE A 235 -10.32 6.48 14.06
CA ILE A 235 -9.13 6.02 13.32
C ILE A 235 -8.08 5.54 14.29
N PHE A 236 -7.53 4.37 14.00
CA PHE A 236 -6.34 3.82 14.63
C PHE A 236 -5.28 3.52 13.58
N ASP A 237 -4.03 3.70 13.93
CA ASP A 237 -2.87 3.37 13.10
C ASP A 237 -1.93 2.45 13.88
N CYS A 238 -1.52 1.36 13.26
CA CYS A 238 -0.64 0.39 13.89
C CYS A 238 0.81 0.90 13.85
N TRP A 239 1.48 0.87 15.00
CA TRP A 239 2.88 1.25 15.12
C TRP A 239 3.78 0.03 14.98
N ASN A 240 4.76 0.09 14.05
CA ASN A 240 5.71 -0.99 13.77
C ASN A 240 5.07 -2.38 13.50
N GLY A 241 3.93 -2.40 12.80
CA GLY A 241 3.09 -3.59 12.64
C GLY A 241 3.81 -4.85 12.18
N TYR A 242 4.65 -4.78 11.14
CA TYR A 242 5.41 -5.95 10.66
C TYR A 242 6.38 -6.48 11.69
N HIS A 243 7.03 -5.60 12.45
CA HIS A 243 7.98 -5.98 13.49
C HIS A 243 7.33 -6.60 14.74
N SER A 244 6.00 -6.62 14.81
CA SER A 244 5.27 -7.36 15.86
C SER A 244 4.98 -8.82 15.48
N VAL A 245 5.26 -9.25 14.25
CA VAL A 245 5.08 -10.62 13.78
C VAL A 245 6.40 -11.38 13.86
N ALA A 246 6.50 -12.37 14.74
CA ALA A 246 7.70 -13.20 14.87
C ALA A 246 7.91 -14.11 13.64
N ILE A 247 9.16 -14.29 13.21
CA ILE A 247 9.56 -15.31 12.23
C ILE A 247 9.94 -16.60 12.97
N HIS A 248 9.56 -17.74 12.38
CA HIS A 248 9.98 -19.04 12.90
C HIS A 248 11.52 -19.12 12.95
N PRO A 249 12.11 -19.60 14.05
CA PRO A 249 13.57 -19.65 14.21
C PRO A 249 14.30 -20.31 13.04
N ASP A 250 13.75 -21.40 12.49
CA ASP A 250 14.36 -22.13 11.37
C ASP A 250 14.45 -21.30 10.08
N ASP A 251 13.60 -20.28 9.92
CA ASP A 251 13.52 -19.49 8.69
C ASP A 251 14.30 -18.16 8.78
N ARG A 252 14.77 -17.76 9.97
CA ARG A 252 15.47 -16.48 10.18
C ARG A 252 16.70 -16.32 9.30
N HIS A 253 17.44 -17.42 9.10
CA HIS A 253 18.66 -17.43 8.28
C HIS A 253 18.42 -16.96 6.83
N LEU A 254 17.20 -17.12 6.29
CA LEU A 254 16.82 -16.67 4.94
C LEU A 254 16.86 -15.15 4.81
N THR A 255 16.74 -14.42 5.91
CA THR A 255 16.69 -12.95 5.95
C THR A 255 18.04 -12.30 6.25
N THR A 256 19.12 -13.08 6.31
CA THR A 256 20.46 -12.58 6.64
C THR A 256 20.89 -11.51 5.64
N PHE A 257 21.46 -10.42 6.16
CA PHE A 257 22.02 -9.36 5.35
C PHE A 257 23.36 -8.86 5.90
N ILE A 258 24.19 -8.34 5.00
CA ILE A 258 25.52 -7.84 5.33
C ILE A 258 25.54 -6.32 5.46
N THR A 259 26.26 -5.84 6.47
CA THR A 259 26.52 -4.43 6.75
C THR A 259 28.01 -4.20 7.00
N PRO A 260 28.51 -2.95 7.01
CA PRO A 260 29.88 -2.64 7.40
C PRO A 260 30.26 -3.12 8.81
N TRP A 261 29.29 -3.36 9.68
CA TRP A 261 29.49 -3.78 11.08
C TRP A 261 29.21 -5.27 11.33
N GLY A 262 29.02 -6.05 10.28
CA GLY A 262 28.76 -7.49 10.38
C GLY A 262 27.43 -7.89 9.73
N ARG A 263 27.02 -9.11 10.01
CA ARG A 263 25.80 -9.72 9.47
C ARG A 263 24.71 -9.72 10.52
N TYR A 264 23.49 -9.41 10.08
CA TYR A 264 22.29 -9.45 10.90
C TYR A 264 21.22 -10.29 10.19
N ARG A 265 20.25 -10.77 10.93
CA ARG A 265 19.05 -11.41 10.40
C ARG A 265 17.82 -10.97 11.19
N TYR A 266 16.66 -11.05 10.55
CA TYR A 266 15.41 -10.66 11.19
C TYR A 266 14.89 -11.76 12.11
N LYS A 267 14.42 -11.35 13.29
CA LYS A 267 13.62 -12.17 14.22
C LYS A 267 12.12 -11.98 13.95
N THR A 268 11.76 -10.89 13.31
CA THR A 268 10.39 -10.47 13.01
C THR A 268 10.23 -10.23 11.52
N ALA A 269 8.98 -10.15 11.02
CA ALA A 269 8.69 -10.01 9.60
C ALA A 269 9.38 -8.77 9.01
N PRO A 270 10.25 -8.94 7.99
CA PRO A 270 11.00 -7.82 7.42
C PRO A 270 10.14 -7.02 6.46
N GLN A 271 10.35 -5.71 6.47
CA GLN A 271 9.81 -4.84 5.42
C GLN A 271 10.48 -5.19 4.09
N GLY A 272 9.67 -5.40 3.04
CA GLY A 272 10.16 -5.77 1.71
C GLY A 272 10.15 -7.27 1.39
N TYR A 273 9.88 -8.15 2.35
CA TYR A 273 9.56 -9.55 2.04
C TYR A 273 8.12 -9.65 1.53
N VAL A 274 7.94 -10.38 0.43
CA VAL A 274 6.68 -10.39 -0.33
C VAL A 274 5.44 -10.83 0.49
N ALA A 275 5.61 -11.75 1.45
CA ALA A 275 4.52 -12.28 2.27
C ALA A 275 4.35 -11.58 3.63
N SER A 276 5.22 -10.63 4.00
CA SER A 276 5.11 -9.93 5.30
C SER A 276 3.80 -9.19 5.46
N GLY A 277 3.33 -8.53 4.39
CA GLY A 277 2.06 -7.81 4.39
C GLY A 277 0.85 -8.72 4.56
N ASP A 278 0.82 -9.85 3.83
CA ASP A 278 -0.27 -10.82 3.90
C ASP A 278 -0.32 -11.48 5.31
N GLY A 279 0.83 -11.89 5.83
CA GLY A 279 0.93 -12.52 7.15
C GLY A 279 0.50 -11.58 8.30
N PHE A 280 0.93 -10.31 8.24
CA PHE A 280 0.51 -9.28 9.18
C PHE A 280 -1.00 -9.01 9.10
N SER A 281 -1.52 -8.75 7.89
CA SER A 281 -2.94 -8.43 7.69
C SER A 281 -3.85 -9.57 8.11
N ARG A 282 -3.53 -10.82 7.74
CA ARG A 282 -4.30 -11.99 8.15
C ARG A 282 -4.37 -12.13 9.66
N ARG A 283 -3.23 -12.05 10.34
CA ARG A 283 -3.17 -12.18 11.81
C ARG A 283 -3.92 -11.07 12.51
N PHE A 284 -3.78 -9.84 12.03
CA PHE A 284 -4.49 -8.70 12.59
C PHE A 284 -6.01 -8.86 12.41
N ASP A 285 -6.46 -9.27 11.22
CA ASP A 285 -7.88 -9.53 10.94
C ASP A 285 -8.45 -10.63 11.83
N GLU A 286 -7.69 -11.72 12.08
CA GLU A 286 -8.09 -12.78 13.01
C GLU A 286 -8.26 -12.27 14.45
N ILE A 287 -7.31 -11.47 14.94
CA ILE A 287 -7.34 -10.92 16.31
C ILE A 287 -8.56 -10.04 16.55
N VAL A 288 -8.91 -9.21 15.56
CA VAL A 288 -10.03 -8.25 15.68
C VAL A 288 -11.33 -8.74 15.06
N SER A 289 -11.41 -10.02 14.68
CA SER A 289 -12.56 -10.60 13.97
C SER A 289 -13.89 -10.35 14.65
N GLU A 290 -13.94 -10.46 15.97
CA GLU A 290 -15.16 -10.29 16.77
C GLU A 290 -15.64 -8.84 16.90
N ILE A 291 -14.83 -7.86 16.55
CA ILE A 291 -15.21 -6.44 16.63
C ILE A 291 -15.96 -6.07 15.34
N PRO A 292 -17.26 -5.71 15.43
CA PRO A 292 -18.06 -5.32 14.27
C PRO A 292 -17.75 -3.89 13.81
N ASP A 293 -18.37 -3.47 12.70
CA ASP A 293 -18.39 -2.08 12.20
C ASP A 293 -17.00 -1.47 12.01
N LYS A 294 -16.15 -2.22 11.33
CA LYS A 294 -14.77 -1.83 11.04
C LYS A 294 -14.40 -2.06 9.58
N THR A 295 -13.40 -1.33 9.14
CA THR A 295 -12.62 -1.63 7.92
C THR A 295 -11.14 -1.37 8.19
N LYS A 296 -10.26 -2.10 7.53
CA LYS A 296 -8.82 -2.01 7.77
C LYS A 296 -8.04 -2.00 6.45
N CYS A 297 -7.16 -1.02 6.31
CA CYS A 297 -6.24 -0.89 5.19
C CYS A 297 -4.80 -1.00 5.70
N ILE A 298 -4.26 -2.22 5.69
CA ILE A 298 -2.91 -2.56 6.19
C ILE A 298 -2.75 -2.14 7.66
N ASP A 299 -2.10 -1.00 7.92
CA ASP A 299 -1.81 -0.48 9.26
C ASP A 299 -2.95 0.42 9.81
N ASP A 300 -3.75 0.99 8.92
CA ASP A 300 -4.84 1.88 9.27
C ASP A 300 -6.14 1.11 9.51
N ALA A 301 -6.83 1.40 10.61
CA ALA A 301 -8.16 0.89 10.90
C ALA A 301 -9.15 2.04 11.09
N LEU A 302 -10.33 1.88 10.51
CA LEU A 302 -11.46 2.78 10.69
C LEU A 302 -12.63 2.01 11.28
N LEU A 303 -13.18 2.54 12.38
CA LEU A 303 -14.36 2.02 13.07
C LEU A 303 -15.46 3.07 13.01
N TRP A 304 -16.72 2.62 13.02
CA TRP A 304 -17.86 3.53 13.02
C TRP A 304 -18.93 3.09 14.01
N ALA A 305 -19.63 4.07 14.57
CA ALA A 305 -20.73 3.88 15.49
C ALA A 305 -21.79 4.97 15.31
N ASP A 306 -22.99 4.75 15.89
CA ASP A 306 -24.10 5.69 15.73
C ASP A 306 -23.91 7.00 16.49
N ASN A 307 -23.18 6.96 17.62
CA ASN A 307 -22.98 8.10 18.51
C ASN A 307 -21.64 8.02 19.25
N ILE A 308 -21.34 9.04 20.05
CA ILE A 308 -20.10 9.13 20.82
C ILE A 308 -19.97 8.00 21.85
N GLU A 309 -21.07 7.59 22.51
CA GLU A 309 -21.05 6.50 23.49
C GLU A 309 -20.68 5.17 22.83
N GLY A 310 -21.30 4.84 21.70
CA GLY A 310 -20.97 3.67 20.91
C GLY A 310 -19.51 3.71 20.42
N SER A 311 -19.03 4.88 19.98
CA SER A 311 -17.63 5.08 19.59
C SER A 311 -16.67 4.85 20.75
N PHE A 312 -17.03 5.27 21.97
CA PHE A 312 -16.22 5.07 23.16
C PHE A 312 -16.04 3.58 23.46
N PHE A 313 -17.11 2.82 23.55
CA PHE A 313 -17.03 1.38 23.83
C PHE A 313 -16.36 0.61 22.70
N GLN A 314 -16.57 1.00 21.47
CA GLN A 314 -15.89 0.43 20.31
C GLN A 314 -14.38 0.70 20.35
N ALA A 315 -13.95 1.91 20.70
CA ALA A 315 -12.55 2.25 20.89
C ALA A 315 -11.91 1.47 22.05
N VAL A 316 -12.63 1.30 23.16
CA VAL A 316 -12.19 0.47 24.29
C VAL A 316 -12.01 -0.99 23.88
N ASP A 317 -12.93 -1.56 23.13
CA ASP A 317 -12.82 -2.93 22.62
C ASP A 317 -11.60 -3.10 21.73
N TRP A 318 -11.36 -2.14 20.83
CA TRP A 318 -10.20 -2.16 19.95
C TRP A 318 -8.89 -2.04 20.71
N LEU A 319 -8.78 -1.08 21.62
CA LEU A 319 -7.58 -0.83 22.43
C LEU A 319 -7.27 -2.01 23.35
N ASP A 320 -8.27 -2.58 23.98
CA ASP A 320 -8.11 -3.74 24.88
C ASP A 320 -7.69 -4.99 24.09
N THR A 321 -8.35 -5.27 22.97
CA THR A 321 -8.04 -6.42 22.11
C THR A 321 -6.64 -6.30 21.51
N CYS A 322 -6.27 -5.15 20.96
CA CYS A 322 -4.95 -4.90 20.42
C CYS A 322 -3.86 -5.04 21.49
N GLY A 323 -4.02 -4.39 22.63
CA GLY A 323 -3.03 -4.42 23.71
C GLY A 323 -2.81 -5.80 24.29
N LYS A 324 -3.87 -6.61 24.48
CA LYS A 324 -3.80 -7.98 24.96
C LYS A 324 -3.10 -8.93 23.95
N ASN A 325 -3.17 -8.62 22.69
CA ASN A 325 -2.64 -9.46 21.60
C ASN A 325 -1.34 -8.93 20.98
N GLY A 326 -0.65 -8.01 21.68
CA GLY A 326 0.67 -7.55 21.25
C GLY A 326 0.68 -6.58 20.06
N ILE A 327 -0.44 -5.90 19.80
CA ILE A 327 -0.54 -4.85 18.79
C ILE A 327 -0.40 -3.50 19.46
N THR A 328 0.61 -2.73 19.04
CA THR A 328 0.84 -1.36 19.51
C THR A 328 0.26 -0.36 18.52
N LEU A 329 -0.45 0.64 19.01
CA LEU A 329 -1.10 1.67 18.21
C LEU A 329 -0.41 3.02 18.40
N ASN A 330 -0.40 3.84 17.35
CA ASN A 330 0.23 5.15 17.35
C ASN A 330 -0.70 6.20 18.00
N PRO A 331 -0.34 6.78 19.16
CA PRO A 331 -1.17 7.76 19.85
C PRO A 331 -1.32 9.06 19.05
N GLU A 332 -0.31 9.46 18.24
CA GLU A 332 -0.34 10.70 17.47
C GLU A 332 -1.32 10.66 16.29
N LYS A 333 -1.65 9.47 15.81
CA LYS A 333 -2.59 9.27 14.70
C LYS A 333 -3.99 8.85 15.15
N PHE A 334 -4.20 8.69 16.44
CA PHE A 334 -5.50 8.34 16.98
C PHE A 334 -6.51 9.49 16.83
N VAL A 335 -7.63 9.19 16.19
CA VAL A 335 -8.75 10.11 15.98
C VAL A 335 -10.02 9.47 16.50
N PHE A 336 -10.75 10.16 17.37
CA PHE A 336 -11.91 9.59 18.07
C PHE A 336 -13.23 10.27 17.70
N GLY A 337 -14.23 9.48 17.30
CA GLY A 337 -15.64 9.89 17.25
C GLY A 337 -15.96 11.09 16.36
N GLN A 338 -15.24 11.28 15.25
CA GLN A 338 -15.41 12.41 14.34
C GLN A 338 -16.47 12.14 13.28
N ASP A 339 -17.11 13.20 12.78
CA ASP A 339 -18.01 13.12 11.62
C ASP A 339 -17.23 12.95 10.32
N THR A 340 -16.09 13.60 10.21
CA THR A 340 -15.22 13.57 9.03
C THR A 340 -13.83 13.09 9.41
N VAL A 341 -13.31 12.11 8.69
CA VAL A 341 -11.97 11.54 8.90
C VAL A 341 -11.24 11.33 7.58
N ALA A 342 -9.91 11.35 7.65
CA ALA A 342 -9.05 10.90 6.56
C ALA A 342 -8.70 9.42 6.78
N PHE A 343 -8.93 8.58 5.77
CA PHE A 343 -8.62 7.16 5.80
C PHE A 343 -8.18 6.66 4.42
N ALA A 344 -7.05 5.94 4.37
CA ALA A 344 -6.52 5.31 3.16
C ALA A 344 -6.38 6.26 1.95
N GLY A 345 -6.17 7.55 2.20
CA GLY A 345 -6.04 8.57 1.15
C GLY A 345 -7.35 9.25 0.75
N PHE A 346 -8.45 8.90 1.37
CA PHE A 346 -9.77 9.51 1.19
C PHE A 346 -10.19 10.31 2.40
N GLU A 347 -11.02 11.32 2.18
CA GLU A 347 -11.76 11.99 3.24
C GLU A 347 -13.19 11.45 3.23
N ILE A 348 -13.64 10.91 4.36
CA ILE A 348 -14.96 10.30 4.53
C ILE A 348 -15.76 11.20 5.46
N THR A 349 -16.83 11.78 4.92
CA THR A 349 -17.78 12.60 5.66
C THR A 349 -19.02 11.80 6.05
N ASN A 350 -20.06 12.43 6.55
CA ASN A 350 -21.31 11.73 6.88
C ASN A 350 -22.02 11.11 5.68
N ASN A 351 -21.81 11.59 4.47
CA ASN A 351 -22.50 11.13 3.27
C ASN A 351 -21.66 11.09 1.99
N HIS A 352 -20.40 11.56 2.03
CA HIS A 352 -19.50 11.61 0.89
C HIS A 352 -18.18 10.93 1.14
N VAL A 353 -17.57 10.44 0.06
CA VAL A 353 -16.15 10.06 -0.01
C VAL A 353 -15.50 10.95 -1.07
N ARG A 354 -14.45 11.66 -0.70
CA ARG A 354 -13.71 12.56 -1.59
C ARG A 354 -12.20 12.38 -1.46
N PRO A 355 -11.39 12.79 -2.45
CA PRO A 355 -9.94 12.77 -2.31
C PRO A 355 -9.49 13.68 -1.16
N CYS A 356 -8.44 13.27 -0.43
CA CYS A 356 -7.78 14.15 0.54
C CYS A 356 -7.15 15.35 -0.15
N GLN A 357 -7.09 16.49 0.52
CA GLN A 357 -6.52 17.75 -0.01
C GLN A 357 -5.14 17.56 -0.64
N LYS A 358 -4.28 16.72 -0.05
CA LYS A 358 -2.95 16.42 -0.60
C LYS A 358 -2.97 15.87 -2.04
N TYR A 359 -4.04 15.15 -2.44
CA TYR A 359 -4.18 14.64 -3.81
C TYR A 359 -4.64 15.74 -4.77
N LEU A 360 -5.53 16.62 -4.32
CA LEU A 360 -5.96 17.80 -5.08
C LEU A 360 -4.75 18.71 -5.34
N ASP A 361 -3.96 18.97 -4.31
CA ASP A 361 -2.72 19.76 -4.41
C ASP A 361 -1.69 19.09 -5.32
N ALA A 362 -1.54 17.77 -5.23
CA ALA A 362 -0.64 17.02 -6.10
C ALA A 362 -1.04 17.11 -7.58
N ILE A 363 -2.34 17.13 -7.89
CA ILE A 363 -2.84 17.32 -9.25
C ILE A 363 -2.55 18.74 -9.74
N LEU A 364 -2.90 19.76 -8.95
CA LEU A 364 -2.68 21.16 -9.31
C LEU A 364 -1.21 21.50 -9.51
N ASN A 365 -0.33 20.97 -8.65
CA ASN A 365 1.10 21.25 -8.65
C ASN A 365 1.92 20.24 -9.46
N PHE A 366 1.29 19.33 -10.20
CA PHE A 366 2.03 18.37 -11.01
C PHE A 366 2.86 19.09 -12.08
N PRO A 367 4.18 18.84 -12.19
CA PRO A 367 5.04 19.56 -13.11
C PRO A 367 4.76 19.21 -14.57
N ARG A 368 5.17 20.09 -15.49
CA ARG A 368 5.15 19.80 -16.93
C ARG A 368 5.91 18.49 -17.19
N PRO A 369 5.29 17.49 -17.84
CA PRO A 369 5.97 16.26 -18.21
C PRO A 369 7.17 16.50 -19.12
N SER A 370 8.32 15.94 -18.78
CA SER A 370 9.57 16.04 -19.52
C SER A 370 9.92 14.75 -20.27
N ASN A 371 9.27 13.67 -19.94
CA ASN A 371 9.50 12.35 -20.52
C ASN A 371 8.25 11.46 -20.38
N ILE A 372 8.29 10.28 -21.00
CA ILE A 372 7.16 9.32 -20.98
C ILE A 372 6.85 8.80 -19.56
N THR A 373 7.84 8.75 -18.67
CA THR A 373 7.65 8.31 -17.28
C THR A 373 6.84 9.32 -16.49
N ASP A 374 7.05 10.61 -16.70
CA ASP A 374 6.26 11.67 -16.08
C ASP A 374 4.79 11.57 -16.53
N VAL A 375 4.55 11.32 -17.82
CA VAL A 375 3.19 11.11 -18.34
C VAL A 375 2.53 9.89 -17.69
N ARG A 376 3.25 8.78 -17.55
CA ARG A 376 2.73 7.58 -16.84
C ARG A 376 2.43 7.87 -15.38
N SER A 377 3.27 8.66 -14.71
CA SER A 377 3.04 9.07 -13.33
C SER A 377 1.79 9.95 -13.18
N TRP A 378 1.57 10.85 -14.15
CA TRP A 378 0.33 11.63 -14.25
C TRP A 378 -0.89 10.73 -14.40
N PHE A 379 -0.89 9.78 -15.35
CA PHE A 379 -1.98 8.81 -15.51
C PHE A 379 -2.22 7.99 -14.24
N GLY A 380 -1.15 7.59 -13.54
CA GLY A 380 -1.24 6.88 -12.26
C GLY A 380 -1.92 7.71 -11.18
N LEU A 381 -1.58 8.99 -11.06
CA LEU A 381 -2.19 9.91 -10.10
C LEU A 381 -3.69 10.12 -10.41
N ILE A 382 -4.04 10.35 -11.66
CA ILE A 382 -5.43 10.55 -12.07
C ILE A 382 -6.28 9.29 -11.89
N ASN A 383 -5.72 8.11 -12.14
CA ASN A 383 -6.43 6.84 -11.92
C ASN A 383 -6.85 6.63 -10.47
N GLN A 384 -6.11 7.17 -9.50
CA GLN A 384 -6.48 7.08 -8.08
C GLN A 384 -7.76 7.85 -7.74
N VAL A 385 -8.11 8.87 -8.51
CA VAL A 385 -9.29 9.71 -8.30
C VAL A 385 -10.36 9.53 -9.38
N SER A 386 -10.17 8.59 -10.30
CA SER A 386 -11.05 8.33 -11.45
C SER A 386 -12.44 7.79 -11.08
N TYR A 387 -12.68 7.42 -9.82
CA TYR A 387 -13.98 7.01 -9.31
C TYR A 387 -15.02 8.14 -9.26
N ALA A 388 -14.57 9.39 -9.37
CA ALA A 388 -15.38 10.59 -9.21
C ALA A 388 -15.64 11.35 -10.50
N PHE A 389 -14.99 10.98 -11.63
CA PHE A 389 -15.16 11.66 -12.90
C PHE A 389 -14.81 10.76 -14.10
N ALA A 390 -15.23 11.15 -15.31
CA ALA A 390 -14.93 10.42 -16.54
C ALA A 390 -13.48 10.67 -17.02
N ALA A 391 -12.53 9.99 -16.40
CA ALA A 391 -11.10 10.21 -16.59
C ALA A 391 -10.64 10.03 -18.05
N ALA A 392 -11.19 9.05 -18.80
CA ALA A 392 -10.78 8.77 -20.18
C ALA A 392 -10.93 10.00 -21.09
N ASP A 393 -12.04 10.72 -21.00
CA ASP A 393 -12.29 11.90 -21.82
C ASP A 393 -11.27 13.01 -21.55
N ARG A 394 -10.93 13.23 -20.28
CA ARG A 394 -9.97 14.25 -19.86
C ARG A 394 -8.52 13.89 -20.18
N MET A 395 -8.23 12.58 -20.26
CA MET A 395 -6.89 12.09 -20.50
C MET A 395 -6.60 11.82 -21.98
N LEU A 396 -7.60 11.88 -22.85
CA LEU A 396 -7.49 11.60 -24.28
C LEU A 396 -6.37 12.43 -24.98
N PRO A 397 -6.22 13.75 -24.77
CA PRO A 397 -5.17 14.52 -25.40
C PRO A 397 -3.75 14.04 -25.09
N PHE A 398 -3.54 13.41 -23.93
CA PHE A 398 -2.22 12.97 -23.46
C PHE A 398 -1.92 11.51 -23.81
N ARG A 399 -2.91 10.76 -24.35
CA ARG A 399 -2.77 9.35 -24.71
C ARG A 399 -1.70 9.09 -25.77
N GLU A 400 -1.57 10.01 -26.73
CA GLU A 400 -0.60 9.89 -27.83
C GLU A 400 0.84 9.87 -27.31
N ALA A 401 1.15 10.61 -26.25
CA ALA A 401 2.47 10.63 -25.63
C ALA A 401 2.87 9.28 -24.98
N LEU A 402 1.91 8.36 -24.78
CA LEU A 402 2.15 7.03 -24.21
C LEU A 402 2.39 5.95 -25.25
N LYS A 403 2.20 6.22 -26.54
CA LYS A 403 2.39 5.21 -27.59
C LYS A 403 3.86 4.76 -27.65
N SER A 404 4.06 3.44 -27.64
CA SER A 404 5.39 2.86 -27.76
C SER A 404 5.98 3.13 -29.15
N GLY A 405 7.28 3.47 -29.19
CA GLY A 405 8.03 3.71 -30.44
C GLY A 405 7.97 5.13 -30.98
N SER A 406 7.20 6.04 -30.36
CA SER A 406 7.23 7.47 -30.72
C SER A 406 8.31 8.20 -29.92
N LYS A 407 8.99 9.17 -30.58
CA LYS A 407 9.85 10.11 -29.87
C LYS A 407 8.97 10.98 -28.97
N PHE A 408 9.32 11.06 -27.69
CA PHE A 408 8.57 11.91 -26.75
C PHE A 408 8.54 13.37 -27.25
N SER A 409 7.37 13.94 -27.37
CA SER A 409 7.16 15.34 -27.74
C SER A 409 6.05 15.94 -26.89
N TRP A 410 6.35 17.04 -26.21
CA TRP A 410 5.41 17.78 -25.38
C TRP A 410 5.41 19.24 -25.84
N THR A 411 4.42 19.58 -26.70
CA THR A 411 4.29 20.92 -27.27
C THR A 411 3.73 21.92 -26.25
N ASP A 412 3.84 23.20 -26.55
CA ASP A 412 3.29 24.25 -25.68
C ASP A 412 1.76 24.25 -25.70
N GLU A 413 1.14 23.90 -26.83
CA GLU A 413 -0.31 23.72 -26.94
C GLU A 413 -0.78 22.55 -26.04
N LEU A 414 -0.05 21.44 -26.06
CA LEU A 414 -0.36 20.29 -25.20
C LEU A 414 -0.17 20.66 -23.72
N ASN A 415 0.83 21.49 -23.40
CA ASN A 415 1.05 21.98 -22.06
C ASN A 415 -0.06 22.92 -21.59
N GLN A 416 -0.58 23.78 -22.45
CA GLN A 416 -1.72 24.63 -22.13
C GLN A 416 -2.96 23.78 -21.79
N LEU A 417 -3.28 22.78 -22.64
CA LEU A 417 -4.36 21.83 -22.37
C LEU A 417 -4.15 21.08 -21.04
N PHE A 418 -2.88 20.75 -20.73
CA PHE A 418 -2.52 20.08 -19.48
C PHE A 418 -2.82 20.96 -18.26
N GLU A 419 -2.41 22.23 -18.27
CA GLU A 419 -2.68 23.17 -17.18
C GLU A 419 -4.18 23.48 -17.01
N GLU A 420 -4.92 23.57 -18.10
CA GLU A 420 -6.37 23.72 -18.07
C GLU A 420 -7.05 22.45 -17.51
N SER A 421 -6.60 21.26 -17.93
CA SER A 421 -7.17 19.99 -17.48
C SER A 421 -7.02 19.77 -15.98
N LYS A 422 -5.91 20.20 -15.36
CA LYS A 422 -5.72 20.12 -13.92
C LYS A 422 -6.84 20.80 -13.13
N LYS A 423 -7.18 22.04 -13.52
CA LYS A 423 -8.23 22.84 -12.87
C LYS A 423 -9.61 22.18 -13.03
N VAL A 424 -9.90 21.72 -14.25
CA VAL A 424 -11.17 21.05 -14.54
C VAL A 424 -11.30 19.75 -13.76
N ILE A 425 -10.25 18.92 -13.74
CA ILE A 425 -10.24 17.65 -12.99
C ILE A 425 -10.49 17.93 -11.50
N VAL A 426 -9.76 18.87 -10.90
CA VAL A 426 -9.93 19.18 -9.47
C VAL A 426 -11.36 19.68 -9.20
N SER A 427 -11.94 20.53 -10.02
CA SER A 427 -13.33 20.99 -9.84
C SER A 427 -14.35 19.86 -9.96
N GLU A 428 -14.07 18.82 -10.76
CA GLU A 428 -14.94 17.66 -10.90
C GLU A 428 -14.86 16.69 -9.71
N ILE A 429 -13.68 16.55 -9.07
CA ILE A 429 -13.45 15.56 -8.03
C ILE A 429 -13.51 16.11 -6.59
N GLU A 430 -13.39 17.42 -6.40
CA GLU A 430 -13.29 18.05 -5.06
C GLU A 430 -14.49 17.74 -4.14
N HIS A 431 -15.67 17.55 -4.70
CA HIS A 431 -16.88 17.20 -3.95
C HIS A 431 -17.04 15.69 -3.72
N GLY A 432 -16.25 14.86 -4.42
CA GLY A 432 -16.29 13.40 -4.32
C GLY A 432 -17.60 12.79 -4.81
N VAL A 433 -17.96 11.66 -4.21
CA VAL A 433 -19.16 10.89 -4.53
C VAL A 433 -19.95 10.57 -3.26
N GLN A 434 -21.27 10.38 -3.41
CA GLN A 434 -22.13 9.94 -2.31
C GLN A 434 -21.80 8.50 -1.88
N ILE A 435 -21.93 8.23 -0.60
CA ILE A 435 -21.86 6.85 -0.07
C ILE A 435 -23.10 6.08 -0.56
N PHE A 436 -22.88 4.87 -1.06
CA PHE A 436 -23.95 4.01 -1.58
C PHE A 436 -24.88 3.51 -0.46
N ASP A 437 -26.18 3.66 -0.67
CA ASP A 437 -27.22 3.19 0.24
C ASP A 437 -28.03 2.06 -0.43
N LYS A 438 -28.01 0.87 0.16
CA LYS A 438 -28.70 -0.33 -0.37
C LYS A 438 -30.21 -0.19 -0.47
N SER A 439 -30.81 0.75 0.26
CA SER A 439 -32.25 0.98 0.30
C SER A 439 -32.77 1.88 -0.82
N LYS A 440 -31.89 2.59 -1.54
CA LYS A 440 -32.25 3.61 -2.50
C LYS A 440 -32.33 3.09 -3.93
N PRO A 441 -33.31 3.56 -4.73
CA PRO A 441 -33.35 3.29 -6.17
C PRO A 441 -32.04 3.72 -6.85
N THR A 442 -31.53 2.83 -7.69
CA THR A 442 -30.19 2.96 -8.28
C THR A 442 -30.28 2.99 -9.81
N CYS A 443 -29.58 3.94 -10.44
CA CYS A 443 -29.51 4.09 -11.90
C CYS A 443 -28.07 4.05 -12.37
N LEU A 444 -27.77 3.15 -13.31
CA LEU A 444 -26.51 3.06 -14.02
C LEU A 444 -26.67 3.66 -15.41
N ALA A 445 -26.10 4.84 -15.64
CA ALA A 445 -26.08 5.51 -16.94
C ALA A 445 -24.79 5.17 -17.68
N THR A 446 -24.89 4.85 -18.98
CA THR A 446 -23.74 4.41 -19.80
C THR A 446 -23.64 5.22 -21.07
N ASP A 447 -22.43 5.40 -21.56
CA ASP A 447 -22.15 6.09 -22.82
C ASP A 447 -20.97 5.44 -23.53
N TRP A 448 -21.01 5.38 -24.85
CA TRP A 448 -19.94 4.85 -25.70
C TRP A 448 -19.56 5.85 -26.78
N SER A 449 -18.26 6.00 -26.99
CA SER A 449 -17.70 6.68 -28.16
C SER A 449 -16.61 5.80 -28.81
N LYS A 450 -16.12 6.23 -29.96
CA LYS A 450 -14.98 5.56 -30.62
C LYS A 450 -13.72 5.61 -29.77
N GLU A 451 -13.58 6.61 -28.93
CA GLU A 451 -12.42 6.90 -28.09
C GLU A 451 -12.51 6.26 -26.72
N GLY A 452 -13.71 6.12 -26.15
CA GLY A 452 -13.87 5.66 -24.79
C GLY A 452 -15.27 5.18 -24.43
N ILE A 453 -15.35 4.57 -23.27
CA ILE A 453 -16.57 4.10 -22.61
C ILE A 453 -16.62 4.78 -21.25
N GLY A 454 -17.79 5.31 -20.88
CA GLY A 454 -18.04 5.91 -19.59
C GLY A 454 -19.32 5.39 -18.95
N PHE A 455 -19.35 5.42 -17.61
CA PHE A 455 -20.58 5.16 -16.87
C PHE A 455 -20.64 5.98 -15.59
N TRP A 456 -21.87 6.24 -15.14
CA TRP A 456 -22.18 6.94 -13.89
C TRP A 456 -23.23 6.13 -13.13
N LEU A 457 -22.94 5.87 -11.85
CA LEU A 457 -23.88 5.22 -10.94
C LEU A 457 -24.53 6.28 -10.06
N PHE A 458 -25.84 6.40 -10.16
CA PHE A 458 -26.64 7.36 -9.40
C PHE A 458 -27.57 6.67 -8.43
N GLN A 459 -27.91 7.37 -7.34
CA GLN A 459 -28.98 6.97 -6.44
C GLN A 459 -29.97 8.12 -6.20
N LYS A 460 -31.24 7.75 -6.03
CA LYS A 460 -32.32 8.71 -5.78
C LYS A 460 -32.34 9.12 -4.32
N HIS A 461 -32.21 10.42 -4.05
CA HIS A 461 -32.26 11.04 -2.72
C HIS A 461 -33.42 12.02 -2.56
N CYS A 462 -34.35 12.08 -3.52
CA CYS A 462 -35.54 12.95 -3.47
C CYS A 462 -36.81 12.13 -3.22
N ASP A 463 -37.83 12.77 -2.67
CA ASP A 463 -39.15 12.21 -2.41
C ASP A 463 -40.12 12.39 -3.61
N CYS A 464 -39.61 12.73 -4.78
CA CYS A 464 -40.44 12.85 -6.00
C CYS A 464 -41.15 11.51 -6.28
N PRO A 465 -42.48 11.52 -6.51
CA PRO A 465 -43.23 10.28 -6.74
C PRO A 465 -42.96 9.64 -8.11
N ALA A 466 -42.28 10.34 -9.02
CA ALA A 466 -42.00 9.84 -10.36
C ALA A 466 -40.99 8.68 -10.31
N ASP A 467 -41.36 7.55 -10.90
CA ASP A 467 -40.55 6.35 -11.05
C ASP A 467 -39.68 6.40 -12.33
N ARG A 468 -39.02 7.51 -12.55
CA ARG A 468 -38.06 7.66 -13.65
C ARG A 468 -36.76 8.28 -13.16
N PRO A 469 -35.63 7.88 -13.73
CA PRO A 469 -34.34 8.51 -13.43
C PRO A 469 -34.42 10.03 -13.74
N PHE A 470 -33.69 10.80 -12.92
CA PHE A 470 -33.55 12.24 -13.06
C PHE A 470 -34.89 12.98 -13.06
N CYS A 471 -35.80 12.56 -12.19
CA CYS A 471 -37.12 13.16 -12.00
C CYS A 471 -37.08 14.64 -11.57
N CYS A 472 -35.98 15.07 -10.93
CA CYS A 472 -35.69 16.45 -10.56
C CYS A 472 -34.18 16.73 -10.66
N HIS A 473 -33.81 18.01 -10.66
CA HIS A 473 -32.43 18.44 -10.91
C HIS A 473 -31.42 18.02 -9.83
N THR A 474 -31.83 17.94 -8.58
CA THR A 474 -30.91 17.72 -7.43
C THR A 474 -31.07 16.37 -6.74
N GLY A 475 -32.09 15.60 -7.13
CA GLY A 475 -32.49 14.40 -6.39
C GLY A 475 -31.67 13.16 -6.68
N TRP A 476 -30.96 13.11 -7.78
CA TRP A 476 -30.12 11.98 -8.14
C TRP A 476 -28.64 12.32 -7.91
N LYS A 477 -27.97 11.56 -7.05
CA LYS A 477 -26.60 11.81 -6.64
C LYS A 477 -25.66 10.74 -7.17
N VAL A 478 -24.47 11.14 -7.61
CA VAL A 478 -23.43 10.25 -8.11
C VAL A 478 -22.80 9.49 -6.96
N THR A 479 -22.68 8.16 -7.11
CA THR A 479 -22.03 7.28 -6.14
C THR A 479 -20.78 6.64 -6.71
N LEU A 480 -20.65 6.49 -8.02
CA LEU A 480 -19.48 5.96 -8.70
C LEU A 480 -19.45 6.49 -10.13
N VAL A 481 -18.25 6.81 -10.62
CA VAL A 481 -17.99 7.07 -12.04
C VAL A 481 -16.88 6.12 -12.49
N GLY A 482 -16.96 5.65 -13.72
CA GLY A 482 -15.89 4.90 -14.32
C GLY A 482 -15.78 5.18 -15.80
N SER A 483 -14.57 5.07 -16.33
CA SER A 483 -14.32 5.19 -17.75
C SER A 483 -13.08 4.39 -18.17
N ARG A 484 -12.99 4.07 -19.45
CA ARG A 484 -11.77 3.52 -20.06
C ARG A 484 -11.71 3.89 -21.53
N PHE A 485 -10.52 3.86 -22.08
CA PHE A 485 -10.33 3.93 -23.53
C PHE A 485 -10.84 2.67 -24.22
N THR A 486 -11.38 2.84 -25.42
CA THR A 486 -11.72 1.72 -26.31
C THR A 486 -10.46 1.08 -26.87
N HIS A 487 -10.51 -0.26 -27.05
CA HIS A 487 -9.50 -0.97 -27.84
C HIS A 487 -9.67 -0.66 -29.33
N PRO A 488 -8.63 -0.80 -30.17
CA PRO A 488 -8.73 -0.55 -31.62
C PRO A 488 -9.82 -1.35 -32.33
N ALA A 489 -10.19 -2.53 -31.82
CA ALA A 489 -11.30 -3.32 -32.36
C ALA A 489 -12.65 -2.73 -31.94
N GLU A 490 -12.79 -2.27 -30.70
CA GLU A 490 -14.03 -1.72 -30.13
C GLU A 490 -14.37 -0.34 -30.70
N SER A 491 -13.35 0.46 -31.09
CA SER A 491 -13.55 1.78 -31.72
C SER A 491 -14.22 1.67 -33.10
N ARG A 492 -14.22 0.49 -33.69
CA ARG A 492 -14.85 0.18 -34.99
C ARG A 492 -16.22 -0.48 -34.89
N TYR A 493 -16.76 -0.63 -33.68
CA TYR A 493 -18.08 -1.20 -33.48
C TYR A 493 -19.18 -0.29 -34.07
N ALA A 494 -20.26 -0.93 -34.53
CA ALA A 494 -21.47 -0.18 -34.84
C ALA A 494 -22.02 0.48 -33.57
N PRO A 495 -22.66 1.64 -33.65
CA PRO A 495 -23.15 2.35 -32.47
C PRO A 495 -23.93 1.47 -31.48
N ILE A 496 -24.84 0.64 -31.97
CA ILE A 496 -25.62 -0.28 -31.13
C ILE A 496 -24.73 -1.33 -30.40
N GLU A 497 -23.66 -1.80 -31.04
CA GLU A 497 -22.72 -2.75 -30.43
C GLU A 497 -21.84 -2.06 -29.40
N GLY A 498 -21.40 -0.82 -29.68
CA GLY A 498 -20.62 -0.01 -28.77
C GLY A 498 -21.41 0.34 -27.51
N GLU A 499 -22.64 0.79 -27.67
CA GLU A 499 -23.53 1.08 -26.55
C GLU A 499 -23.86 -0.18 -25.72
N ALA A 500 -24.07 -1.31 -26.36
CA ALA A 500 -24.24 -2.60 -25.67
C ALA A 500 -22.98 -2.99 -24.87
N LEU A 501 -21.80 -2.75 -25.43
CA LEU A 501 -20.52 -2.98 -24.75
C LEU A 501 -20.38 -2.06 -23.52
N ALA A 502 -20.80 -0.79 -23.62
CA ALA A 502 -20.80 0.14 -22.49
C ALA A 502 -21.66 -0.35 -21.33
N VAL A 503 -22.85 -0.90 -21.62
CA VAL A 503 -23.71 -1.50 -20.59
C VAL A 503 -23.01 -2.68 -19.89
N VAL A 504 -22.40 -3.57 -20.65
CA VAL A 504 -21.71 -4.76 -20.10
C VAL A 504 -20.50 -4.34 -19.26
N ASP A 505 -19.68 -3.43 -19.74
CA ASP A 505 -18.50 -2.91 -19.05
C ASP A 505 -18.88 -2.20 -17.75
N ALA A 506 -19.94 -1.39 -17.79
CA ALA A 506 -20.46 -0.67 -16.63
C ALA A 506 -21.01 -1.61 -15.55
N LEU A 507 -21.79 -2.62 -15.94
CA LEU A 507 -22.32 -3.62 -15.01
C LEU A 507 -21.20 -4.43 -14.35
N ASP A 508 -20.16 -4.78 -15.09
CA ASP A 508 -19.02 -5.52 -14.54
C ASP A 508 -18.20 -4.66 -13.57
N LYS A 509 -17.87 -3.44 -13.93
CA LYS A 509 -17.11 -2.51 -13.08
C LYS A 509 -17.89 -2.04 -11.84
N ALA A 510 -19.17 -1.80 -11.98
CA ALA A 510 -20.05 -1.44 -10.87
C ALA A 510 -20.57 -2.67 -10.10
N ARG A 511 -20.15 -3.88 -10.43
CA ARG A 511 -20.68 -5.16 -9.95
C ARG A 511 -20.84 -5.22 -8.43
N PHE A 512 -19.88 -4.69 -7.69
CA PHE A 512 -19.93 -4.66 -6.22
C PHE A 512 -21.20 -3.97 -5.68
N PHE A 513 -21.73 -2.98 -6.40
CA PHE A 513 -22.91 -2.22 -5.98
C PHE A 513 -24.20 -2.70 -6.63
N VAL A 514 -24.13 -3.15 -7.89
CA VAL A 514 -25.33 -3.39 -8.71
C VAL A 514 -25.76 -4.85 -8.76
N LEU A 515 -24.86 -5.80 -8.48
CA LEU A 515 -25.23 -7.21 -8.45
C LEU A 515 -26.11 -7.48 -7.22
N GLY A 516 -27.31 -8.02 -7.45
CA GLY A 516 -28.31 -8.23 -6.38
C GLY A 516 -29.12 -6.99 -6.02
N CYS A 517 -28.91 -5.85 -6.68
CA CYS A 517 -29.75 -4.67 -6.52
C CYS A 517 -31.19 -4.97 -6.99
N LYS A 518 -32.20 -4.68 -6.16
CA LYS A 518 -33.61 -5.00 -6.45
C LYS A 518 -34.20 -4.07 -7.50
N ASP A 519 -33.85 -2.79 -7.46
CA ASP A 519 -34.41 -1.72 -8.28
C ASP A 519 -33.32 -1.03 -9.09
N LEU A 520 -32.58 -1.81 -9.88
CA LEU A 520 -31.58 -1.28 -10.78
C LEU A 520 -32.22 -0.83 -12.08
N ILE A 521 -31.94 0.42 -12.45
CA ILE A 521 -32.26 0.99 -13.75
C ILE A 521 -30.96 1.15 -14.54
N VAL A 522 -30.96 0.71 -15.80
CA VAL A 522 -29.88 0.99 -16.74
C VAL A 522 -30.37 2.05 -17.73
N ALA A 523 -29.75 3.21 -17.73
CA ALA A 523 -30.10 4.32 -18.59
C ALA A 523 -29.14 4.42 -19.78
N VAL A 524 -29.68 4.42 -21.00
CA VAL A 524 -28.94 4.49 -22.26
C VAL A 524 -29.51 5.58 -23.16
N ASP A 525 -28.68 6.17 -24.02
CA ASP A 525 -29.13 7.14 -25.00
C ASP A 525 -29.51 6.52 -26.37
N HIS A 526 -29.22 5.24 -26.58
CA HIS A 526 -29.49 4.50 -27.79
C HIS A 526 -30.77 3.67 -27.69
N LYS A 527 -31.90 4.24 -28.13
CA LYS A 527 -33.25 3.65 -28.02
C LYS A 527 -33.36 2.18 -28.53
N PRO A 528 -32.72 1.76 -29.65
CA PRO A 528 -32.79 0.39 -30.11
C PRO A 528 -32.30 -0.68 -29.10
N LEU A 529 -31.43 -0.32 -28.15
CA LEU A 529 -30.96 -1.25 -27.11
C LEU A 529 -32.08 -1.76 -26.20
N LEU A 530 -33.13 -0.97 -25.97
CA LEU A 530 -34.25 -1.40 -25.15
C LEU A 530 -34.86 -2.70 -25.67
N LYS A 531 -35.06 -2.80 -27.00
CA LYS A 531 -35.59 -4.02 -27.62
C LYS A 531 -34.62 -5.20 -27.51
N VAL A 532 -33.31 -4.94 -27.61
CA VAL A 532 -32.29 -6.01 -27.52
C VAL A 532 -32.23 -6.60 -26.12
N PHE A 533 -32.24 -5.76 -25.08
CA PHE A 533 -32.03 -6.22 -23.71
C PHE A 533 -33.32 -6.61 -22.98
N SER A 534 -34.47 -6.02 -23.30
CA SER A 534 -35.74 -6.27 -22.62
C SER A 534 -36.59 -7.34 -23.31
N ASP A 535 -36.79 -7.24 -24.63
CA ASP A 535 -37.88 -7.94 -25.30
C ASP A 535 -37.45 -9.18 -26.09
N ARG A 536 -36.18 -9.29 -26.49
CA ARG A 536 -35.69 -10.39 -27.32
C ARG A 536 -35.04 -11.51 -26.51
N CYS A 537 -35.36 -12.76 -26.82
CA CYS A 537 -34.57 -13.91 -26.37
C CYS A 537 -33.20 -13.92 -27.04
N LEU A 538 -32.24 -14.66 -26.48
CA LEU A 538 -30.88 -14.76 -27.07
C LEU A 538 -30.91 -15.30 -28.50
N GLU A 539 -31.82 -16.23 -28.78
CA GLU A 539 -32.00 -16.89 -30.09
C GLU A 539 -32.50 -15.92 -31.15
N ASP A 540 -33.29 -14.91 -30.76
CA ASP A 540 -33.87 -13.89 -31.67
C ASP A 540 -32.86 -12.79 -32.07
N ILE A 541 -31.67 -12.81 -31.52
CA ILE A 541 -30.62 -11.84 -31.81
C ILE A 541 -29.66 -12.43 -32.85
N SER A 542 -29.84 -12.04 -34.10
CA SER A 542 -29.01 -12.50 -35.23
C SER A 542 -27.56 -12.03 -35.14
N ASN A 543 -27.30 -10.87 -34.54
CA ASN A 543 -25.95 -10.36 -34.36
C ASN A 543 -25.27 -11.08 -33.20
N ILE A 544 -24.27 -11.92 -33.52
CA ILE A 544 -23.53 -12.73 -32.55
C ILE A 544 -22.89 -11.91 -31.46
N ARG A 545 -22.34 -10.73 -31.78
CA ARG A 545 -21.72 -9.84 -30.80
C ARG A 545 -22.74 -9.31 -29.79
N LEU A 546 -23.88 -8.82 -30.25
CA LEU A 546 -24.96 -8.37 -29.37
C LEU A 546 -25.51 -9.49 -28.51
N ARG A 547 -25.65 -10.70 -29.06
CA ARG A 547 -26.05 -11.90 -28.32
C ARG A 547 -25.09 -12.22 -27.17
N ASN A 548 -23.79 -12.27 -27.47
CA ASN A 548 -22.74 -12.53 -26.47
C ASN A 548 -22.66 -11.43 -25.41
N LEU A 549 -22.90 -10.16 -25.78
CA LEU A 549 -22.97 -9.06 -24.84
C LEU A 549 -24.19 -9.18 -23.92
N LYS A 550 -25.38 -9.50 -24.50
CA LYS A 550 -26.58 -9.73 -23.69
C LYS A 550 -26.40 -10.88 -22.71
N GLU A 551 -25.82 -12.00 -23.13
CA GLU A 551 -25.55 -13.17 -22.28
C GLU A 551 -24.78 -12.79 -21.01
N LYS A 552 -23.77 -11.93 -21.12
CA LYS A 552 -22.99 -11.43 -19.98
C LYS A 552 -23.81 -10.64 -18.96
N THR A 553 -24.97 -10.10 -19.36
CA THR A 553 -25.85 -9.32 -18.48
C THR A 553 -26.89 -10.16 -17.74
N LEU A 554 -27.09 -11.42 -18.08
CA LEU A 554 -28.17 -12.27 -17.54
C LEU A 554 -28.12 -12.48 -16.03
N ARG A 555 -26.94 -12.34 -15.42
CA ARG A 555 -26.78 -12.41 -13.97
C ARG A 555 -27.27 -11.17 -13.22
N TYR A 556 -27.55 -10.07 -13.95
CA TYR A 556 -28.05 -8.83 -13.37
C TYR A 556 -29.56 -8.70 -13.61
N ARG A 557 -30.27 -8.22 -12.61
CA ARG A 557 -31.68 -7.89 -12.74
C ARG A 557 -31.82 -6.37 -12.85
N PHE A 558 -32.27 -5.87 -13.98
CA PHE A 558 -32.45 -4.44 -14.23
C PHE A 558 -33.58 -4.19 -15.23
N ARG A 559 -34.12 -2.99 -15.20
CA ARG A 559 -34.94 -2.45 -16.26
C ARG A 559 -34.16 -1.39 -17.04
N MET A 560 -34.33 -1.39 -18.36
CA MET A 560 -33.62 -0.44 -19.21
C MET A 560 -34.54 0.71 -19.59
N VAL A 561 -34.02 1.95 -19.56
CA VAL A 561 -34.73 3.16 -19.95
C VAL A 561 -33.90 3.96 -20.94
N HIS A 562 -34.61 4.63 -21.89
CA HIS A 562 -33.99 5.55 -22.83
C HIS A 562 -34.00 6.97 -22.25
N ILE A 563 -32.83 7.58 -22.20
CA ILE A 563 -32.67 9.00 -21.82
C ILE A 563 -31.89 9.68 -22.92
N PRO A 564 -32.43 10.72 -23.57
CA PRO A 564 -31.73 11.45 -24.63
C PRO A 564 -30.36 11.98 -24.18
N GLY A 565 -29.33 11.86 -25.01
CA GLY A 565 -27.92 12.16 -24.69
C GLY A 565 -27.65 13.54 -24.08
N VAL A 566 -28.43 14.57 -24.53
CA VAL A 566 -28.34 15.92 -23.93
C VAL A 566 -28.70 15.93 -22.44
N LYS A 567 -29.67 15.10 -22.01
CA LYS A 567 -30.07 14.96 -20.61
C LYS A 567 -29.12 14.11 -19.80
N HIS A 568 -28.42 13.18 -20.43
CA HIS A 568 -27.36 12.38 -19.78
C HIS A 568 -26.21 13.27 -19.29
N LYS A 569 -25.68 14.14 -20.16
CA LYS A 569 -24.58 15.07 -19.82
C LYS A 569 -25.03 16.13 -18.80
N ALA A 570 -26.27 16.61 -18.91
CA ALA A 570 -26.84 17.58 -17.96
C ALA A 570 -27.05 16.96 -16.57
N ALA A 571 -27.44 15.70 -16.48
CA ALA A 571 -27.63 15.01 -15.21
C ALA A 571 -26.32 14.83 -14.44
N ASP A 572 -25.23 14.53 -15.12
CA ASP A 572 -23.90 14.46 -14.53
C ASP A 572 -23.45 15.84 -14.00
N ALA A 573 -23.53 16.87 -14.81
CA ALA A 573 -23.19 18.24 -14.40
C ALA A 573 -24.01 18.72 -13.21
N LEU A 574 -25.32 18.46 -13.21
CA LEU A 574 -26.24 18.91 -12.15
C LEU A 574 -26.10 18.11 -10.85
N SER A 575 -25.68 16.86 -10.92
CA SER A 575 -25.47 16.03 -9.72
C SER A 575 -24.22 16.40 -8.94
N ARG A 576 -23.25 17.03 -9.59
CA ARG A 576 -21.95 17.43 -9.01
C ARG A 576 -21.92 18.87 -8.51
N HIS A 577 -22.71 19.75 -9.16
CA HIS A 577 -22.87 21.11 -8.69
C HIS A 577 -24.18 21.19 -7.88
N PRO A 578 -24.14 21.18 -6.54
CA PRO A 578 -25.28 21.65 -5.77
C PRO A 578 -25.51 23.09 -6.24
N SER A 579 -26.70 23.35 -6.80
CA SER A 579 -27.10 24.69 -7.15
C SER A 579 -26.85 25.57 -5.94
N GLY A 580 -25.79 26.38 -6.01
CA GLY A 580 -25.66 27.53 -5.16
C GLY A 580 -26.91 28.35 -5.34
N THR A 581 -27.50 28.71 -4.27
CA THR A 581 -28.60 29.67 -4.15
C THR A 581 -28.46 30.82 -5.11
#